data_7e75d0e720208f12ad8265fed81fe1a8
#
_entry.id   7e75d0e720208f12ad8265fed81fe1a8
#
_cell.length_a   1.000
_cell.length_b   1.000
_cell.length_c   1.000
_cell.angle_alpha   90.00
_cell.angle_beta   90.00
_cell.angle_gamma   90.00
#
_symmetry.space_group_name_H-M   'P 1'
#
loop_
_entity.id
_entity.type
_entity.pdbx_description
1 polymer ?
#
loop_
_entity_poly.entity_id
_entity_poly.type
_entity_poly.pdbx_seq_one_letter_code
_entity_poly.pdbx_strand_id
1 'polypeptide(L)'
;MNLSILDISDNCFNGSIPVEIGTYLPRLVYLHMTGNGFKGSIPNSFGNMNLLQILDLSNNRLSGSISNLTMGCVSLGKLILSDNSFTGNIPNSLSYCNNLRELDVSHNNLSGKIPNWMRNMSSLQILDLSQNYISGSLPSNFCPLGIIEVHLSKNRLQGLLMDSFYNCLSLLVLDLGHNNLIGHIPNWIGEIPLGYVLLSHNHFEGEIPLQLCKLDNLHLIDLSHNNLSGHIPYCLRSRNDDWLAPISSVQPEQPVEFTTKNNFYFYQPRILRYFSGIDLSCNNLTGEIPPEIGNLSMIKVLNLSHNKLVGPIPPTFSNLKQIESLDLSYNNLDGKIPRLTQLYSLAVFSVAHNNLSGKAPERVAQFATFEQSSYEGNPFLCGPPLPKSCYNTSPSPPRTSTGEKEDNGFMDLGVFYVSFVVSYIMVLLGIAAILYINPYWRGRWFYFIEMSLTNCYYFVVDNTPLFPKFRVSHN
;
A
#
# COMPACT_ATOMS: atom_id res chain seq x y z
N MET A 1 -42.25 9.69 8.63
CA MET A 1 -41.89 8.30 8.24
C MET A 1 -41.15 7.59 9.39
N ASN A 2 -41.42 6.29 9.60
CA ASN A 2 -40.70 5.51 10.62
C ASN A 2 -39.50 4.75 10.02
N LEU A 3 -38.83 5.36 9.04
CA LEU A 3 -37.65 4.76 8.39
C LEU A 3 -36.45 4.85 9.34
N SER A 4 -35.84 3.72 9.64
CA SER A 4 -34.63 3.62 10.48
C SER A 4 -33.36 3.36 9.68
N ILE A 5 -33.47 2.76 8.49
CA ILE A 5 -32.35 2.45 7.62
C ILE A 5 -32.66 2.97 6.21
N LEU A 6 -31.73 3.71 5.64
CA LEU A 6 -31.73 4.09 4.24
C LEU A 6 -30.37 3.74 3.63
N ASP A 7 -30.37 2.80 2.71
CA ASP A 7 -29.21 2.43 1.93
C ASP A 7 -29.51 2.61 0.44
N ILE A 8 -28.78 3.53 -0.18
CA ILE A 8 -28.84 3.84 -1.61
C ILE A 8 -27.44 3.82 -2.22
N SER A 9 -26.52 3.05 -1.62
CA SER A 9 -25.13 2.94 -2.03
C SER A 9 -24.99 2.36 -3.44
N ASP A 10 -23.85 2.65 -4.07
CA ASP A 10 -23.40 2.10 -5.36
C ASP A 10 -24.45 2.26 -6.48
N ASN A 11 -24.95 3.49 -6.62
CA ASN A 11 -25.93 3.87 -7.64
C ASN A 11 -25.43 5.07 -8.47
N CYS A 12 -26.29 5.59 -9.34
CA CYS A 12 -26.00 6.75 -10.17
C CYS A 12 -26.76 8.01 -9.69
N PHE A 13 -27.09 8.10 -8.41
CA PHE A 13 -27.72 9.31 -7.88
C PHE A 13 -26.77 10.49 -8.00
N ASN A 14 -27.31 11.64 -8.37
CA ASN A 14 -26.55 12.89 -8.54
C ASN A 14 -27.33 14.10 -8.01
N GLY A 15 -26.70 15.27 -8.05
CA GLY A 15 -27.28 16.48 -7.49
C GLY A 15 -26.89 16.71 -6.04
N SER A 16 -27.57 17.61 -5.37
CA SER A 16 -27.32 17.92 -3.95
C SER A 16 -28.19 17.05 -3.05
N ILE A 17 -27.68 16.71 -1.86
CA ILE A 17 -28.51 16.09 -0.83
C ILE A 17 -29.59 17.09 -0.42
N PRO A 18 -30.90 16.70 -0.36
CA PRO A 18 -31.98 17.59 0.00
C PRO A 18 -31.74 18.27 1.36
N VAL A 19 -31.89 19.59 1.41
CA VAL A 19 -31.57 20.38 2.63
C VAL A 19 -32.43 20.01 3.83
N GLU A 20 -33.63 19.46 3.59
CA GLU A 20 -34.60 19.07 4.60
C GLU A 20 -34.51 17.58 4.99
N ILE A 21 -33.54 16.81 4.49
CA ILE A 21 -33.45 15.34 4.70
C ILE A 21 -33.57 14.97 6.17
N GLY A 22 -32.85 15.66 7.07
CA GLY A 22 -32.91 15.40 8.50
C GLY A 22 -34.24 15.77 9.15
N THR A 23 -34.98 16.67 8.55
CA THR A 23 -36.34 17.02 8.99
C THR A 23 -37.37 15.97 8.58
N TYR A 24 -37.22 15.38 7.39
CA TYR A 24 -38.12 14.35 6.89
C TYR A 24 -37.84 12.97 7.47
N LEU A 25 -36.58 12.71 7.84
CA LEU A 25 -36.09 11.40 8.32
C LEU A 25 -35.42 11.47 9.71
N PRO A 26 -36.02 12.08 10.75
CA PRO A 26 -35.41 12.35 12.03
C PRO A 26 -35.15 11.06 12.85
N ARG A 27 -35.75 9.93 12.46
CA ARG A 27 -35.62 8.62 13.14
C ARG A 27 -34.61 7.69 12.47
N LEU A 28 -33.88 8.18 11.51
CA LEU A 28 -32.87 7.37 10.81
C LEU A 28 -31.74 6.99 11.78
N VAL A 29 -31.37 5.72 11.73
CA VAL A 29 -30.27 5.13 12.52
C VAL A 29 -29.07 4.84 11.63
N TYR A 30 -29.32 4.37 10.41
CA TYR A 30 -28.28 4.08 9.41
C TYR A 30 -28.59 4.80 8.10
N LEU A 31 -27.62 5.56 7.61
CA LEU A 31 -27.68 6.22 6.31
C LEU A 31 -26.43 5.89 5.50
N HIS A 32 -26.61 5.12 4.44
CA HIS A 32 -25.57 4.77 3.50
C HIS A 32 -25.90 5.36 2.13
N MET A 33 -25.00 6.24 1.63
CA MET A 33 -25.11 6.90 0.33
C MET A 33 -23.81 6.81 -0.47
N THR A 34 -22.91 5.89 -0.08
CA THR A 34 -21.60 5.73 -0.70
C THR A 34 -21.69 5.38 -2.19
N GLY A 35 -20.64 5.66 -2.97
CA GLY A 35 -20.56 5.23 -4.37
C GLY A 35 -21.60 5.87 -5.28
N ASN A 36 -21.80 7.19 -5.19
CA ASN A 36 -22.76 7.94 -5.98
C ASN A 36 -22.14 9.23 -6.59
N GLY A 37 -22.96 10.07 -7.18
CA GLY A 37 -22.57 11.37 -7.75
C GLY A 37 -23.07 12.58 -6.97
N PHE A 38 -23.38 12.43 -5.69
CA PHE A 38 -23.86 13.56 -4.86
C PHE A 38 -22.81 14.66 -4.76
N LYS A 39 -23.27 15.93 -4.85
CA LYS A 39 -22.41 17.13 -4.83
C LYS A 39 -22.95 18.19 -3.87
N GLY A 40 -22.17 19.24 -3.65
CA GLY A 40 -22.51 20.32 -2.72
C GLY A 40 -22.16 19.97 -1.28
N SER A 41 -22.66 20.73 -0.33
CA SER A 41 -22.33 20.57 1.08
C SER A 41 -23.29 19.63 1.81
N ILE A 42 -22.85 19.09 2.94
CA ILE A 42 -23.70 18.34 3.87
C ILE A 42 -24.76 19.30 4.44
N PRO A 43 -26.07 18.97 4.36
CA PRO A 43 -27.12 19.80 4.90
C PRO A 43 -27.09 19.94 6.42
N ASN A 44 -27.36 21.14 6.94
CA ASN A 44 -27.44 21.41 8.38
C ASN A 44 -28.52 20.57 9.10
N SER A 45 -29.53 20.12 8.36
CA SER A 45 -30.64 19.31 8.90
C SER A 45 -30.17 17.92 9.40
N PHE A 46 -28.98 17.47 9.02
CA PHE A 46 -28.38 16.25 9.64
C PHE A 46 -28.26 16.41 11.15
N GLY A 47 -28.06 17.63 11.67
CA GLY A 47 -28.09 17.92 13.09
C GLY A 47 -29.41 17.57 13.82
N ASN A 48 -30.50 17.34 13.10
CA ASN A 48 -31.79 16.91 13.67
C ASN A 48 -31.91 15.40 13.81
N MET A 49 -30.94 14.61 13.28
CA MET A 49 -30.97 13.14 13.27
C MET A 49 -30.30 12.57 14.51
N ASN A 50 -30.88 12.81 15.68
CA ASN A 50 -30.28 12.44 16.99
C ASN A 50 -30.12 10.93 17.22
N LEU A 51 -30.75 10.08 16.42
CA LEU A 51 -30.67 8.62 16.50
C LEU A 51 -29.65 8.04 15.53
N LEU A 52 -29.03 8.88 14.69
CA LEU A 52 -28.11 8.41 13.66
C LEU A 52 -26.84 7.82 14.30
N GLN A 53 -26.57 6.55 14.00
CA GLN A 53 -25.42 5.79 14.50
C GLN A 53 -24.36 5.62 13.42
N ILE A 54 -24.77 5.46 12.16
CA ILE A 54 -23.85 5.32 11.03
C ILE A 54 -24.25 6.32 9.95
N LEU A 55 -23.28 7.13 9.55
CA LEU A 55 -23.38 8.02 8.40
C LEU A 55 -22.22 7.69 7.46
N ASP A 56 -22.55 7.13 6.30
CA ASP A 56 -21.60 6.86 5.22
C ASP A 56 -21.99 7.62 3.96
N LEU A 57 -21.19 8.64 3.65
CA LEU A 57 -21.29 9.49 2.45
C LEU A 57 -20.05 9.36 1.56
N SER A 58 -19.25 8.32 1.76
CA SER A 58 -17.98 8.12 1.04
C SER A 58 -18.17 7.99 -0.47
N ASN A 59 -17.08 8.15 -1.20
CA ASN A 59 -17.02 7.99 -2.65
C ASN A 59 -18.15 8.76 -3.37
N ASN A 60 -18.15 10.09 -3.18
CA ASN A 60 -19.08 11.03 -3.78
C ASN A 60 -18.34 12.28 -4.30
N ARG A 61 -19.05 13.35 -4.62
CA ARG A 61 -18.50 14.66 -5.04
C ARG A 61 -18.90 15.76 -4.08
N LEU A 62 -19.10 15.40 -2.81
CA LEU A 62 -19.47 16.35 -1.76
C LEU A 62 -18.31 17.31 -1.46
N SER A 63 -18.61 18.52 -1.07
CA SER A 63 -17.62 19.59 -0.87
C SER A 63 -18.00 20.52 0.27
N GLY A 64 -17.18 21.54 0.51
CA GLY A 64 -17.39 22.48 1.61
C GLY A 64 -16.87 21.97 2.94
N SER A 65 -17.29 22.56 4.04
CA SER A 65 -16.82 22.21 5.39
C SER A 65 -17.66 21.10 6.01
N ILE A 66 -17.02 20.20 6.76
CA ILE A 66 -17.71 19.18 7.56
C ILE A 66 -18.31 19.73 8.87
N SER A 67 -18.18 21.04 9.12
CA SER A 67 -18.68 21.70 10.35
C SER A 67 -20.20 21.61 10.53
N ASN A 68 -20.95 21.37 9.48
CA ASN A 68 -22.41 21.34 9.50
C ASN A 68 -23.01 20.08 10.16
N LEU A 69 -22.20 19.02 10.36
CA LEU A 69 -22.63 17.75 10.95
C LEU A 69 -22.83 17.76 12.47
N THR A 70 -22.58 18.86 13.13
CA THR A 70 -22.09 18.92 14.51
C THR A 70 -23.15 19.06 15.58
N MET A 71 -24.43 19.19 15.26
CA MET A 71 -25.51 19.42 16.24
C MET A 71 -26.41 18.20 16.49
N GLY A 72 -26.02 16.98 16.30
CA GLY A 72 -26.87 15.81 16.51
C GLY A 72 -26.11 14.51 16.62
N CYS A 73 -24.78 14.60 16.80
CA CYS A 73 -23.93 13.41 16.75
C CYS A 73 -23.87 12.60 18.07
N VAL A 74 -24.80 12.79 19.00
CA VAL A 74 -24.79 12.15 20.31
C VAL A 74 -24.80 10.63 20.20
N SER A 75 -25.50 10.08 19.21
CA SER A 75 -25.60 8.63 18.96
C SER A 75 -24.60 8.13 17.92
N LEU A 76 -23.89 9.03 17.23
CA LEU A 76 -23.06 8.69 16.08
C LEU A 76 -21.86 7.84 16.49
N GLY A 77 -21.81 6.62 15.95
CA GLY A 77 -20.73 5.66 16.17
C GLY A 77 -19.74 5.58 15.01
N LYS A 78 -20.23 5.78 13.75
CA LYS A 78 -19.38 5.78 12.57
C LYS A 78 -19.70 6.99 11.69
N LEU A 79 -18.66 7.73 11.31
CA LEU A 79 -18.70 8.83 10.36
C LEU A 79 -17.69 8.58 9.26
N ILE A 80 -18.19 8.23 8.07
CA ILE A 80 -17.38 7.88 6.90
C ILE A 80 -17.69 8.87 5.80
N LEU A 81 -16.71 9.72 5.47
CA LEU A 81 -16.78 10.81 4.50
C LEU A 81 -15.65 10.73 3.47
N SER A 82 -14.93 9.59 3.42
CA SER A 82 -13.77 9.40 2.55
C SER A 82 -14.11 9.57 1.06
N ASP A 83 -13.10 9.81 0.24
CA ASP A 83 -13.24 9.98 -1.20
C ASP A 83 -14.28 11.03 -1.60
N ASN A 84 -14.06 12.28 -1.15
CA ASN A 84 -14.88 13.43 -1.45
C ASN A 84 -14.01 14.68 -1.71
N SER A 85 -14.60 15.87 -1.73
CA SER A 85 -13.88 17.14 -1.91
C SER A 85 -14.08 18.09 -0.71
N PHE A 86 -14.21 17.56 0.49
CA PHE A 86 -14.37 18.38 1.70
C PHE A 86 -13.13 19.22 1.98
N THR A 87 -13.35 20.45 2.46
CA THR A 87 -12.28 21.43 2.70
C THR A 87 -12.38 22.01 4.12
N GLY A 88 -11.38 22.79 4.49
CA GLY A 88 -11.31 23.43 5.82
C GLY A 88 -10.71 22.53 6.88
N ASN A 89 -10.92 22.87 8.13
CA ASN A 89 -10.33 22.18 9.27
C ASN A 89 -11.27 21.11 9.83
N ILE A 90 -10.73 20.16 10.57
CA ILE A 90 -11.52 19.23 11.39
C ILE A 90 -12.24 20.07 12.48
N PRO A 91 -13.57 20.09 12.51
CA PRO A 91 -14.32 21.04 13.34
C PRO A 91 -14.34 20.63 14.80
N ASN A 92 -14.25 21.63 15.70
CA ASN A 92 -14.29 21.40 17.15
C ASN A 92 -15.59 20.74 17.63
N SER A 93 -16.65 20.87 16.90
CA SER A 93 -17.96 20.29 17.21
C SER A 93 -17.98 18.76 17.20
N LEU A 94 -17.05 18.10 16.49
CA LEU A 94 -16.87 16.65 16.60
C LEU A 94 -16.42 16.20 18.01
N SER A 95 -15.89 17.10 18.84
CA SER A 95 -15.56 16.79 20.24
C SER A 95 -16.77 16.41 21.09
N TYR A 96 -17.97 16.72 20.65
CA TYR A 96 -19.23 16.35 21.34
C TYR A 96 -19.75 14.97 20.94
N CYS A 97 -19.16 14.33 19.92
CA CYS A 97 -19.54 13.01 19.43
C CYS A 97 -18.90 11.89 20.30
N ASN A 98 -19.32 11.79 21.56
CA ASN A 98 -18.67 10.92 22.55
C ASN A 98 -18.79 9.42 22.26
N ASN A 99 -19.74 9.00 21.41
CA ASN A 99 -19.95 7.61 21.00
C ASN A 99 -19.21 7.25 19.72
N LEU A 100 -18.50 8.22 19.10
CA LEU A 100 -17.82 7.99 17.81
C LEU A 100 -16.68 6.99 17.99
N ARG A 101 -16.77 5.87 17.26
CA ARG A 101 -15.79 4.79 17.25
C ARG A 101 -14.92 4.83 16.01
N GLU A 102 -15.49 5.30 14.90
CA GLU A 102 -14.80 5.38 13.62
C GLU A 102 -15.01 6.75 12.99
N LEU A 103 -13.91 7.42 12.69
CA LEU A 103 -13.84 8.66 11.95
C LEU A 103 -12.95 8.46 10.75
N ASP A 104 -13.56 8.32 9.57
CA ASP A 104 -12.87 8.28 8.29
C ASP A 104 -13.24 9.51 7.45
N VAL A 105 -12.29 10.40 7.28
CA VAL A 105 -12.36 11.57 6.40
C VAL A 105 -11.21 11.59 5.41
N SER A 106 -10.65 10.43 5.13
CA SER A 106 -9.52 10.25 4.22
C SER A 106 -9.85 10.68 2.78
N HIS A 107 -8.84 10.86 1.95
CA HIS A 107 -9.03 11.25 0.54
C HIS A 107 -9.94 12.47 0.35
N ASN A 108 -9.57 13.58 1.03
CA ASN A 108 -10.30 14.85 0.96
C ASN A 108 -9.30 16.03 0.84
N ASN A 109 -9.80 17.24 0.90
CA ASN A 109 -9.00 18.47 0.83
C ASN A 109 -8.96 19.18 2.21
N LEU A 110 -9.01 18.43 3.30
CA LEU A 110 -8.99 18.98 4.65
C LEU A 110 -7.60 19.52 4.98
N SER A 111 -7.55 20.57 5.77
CA SER A 111 -6.33 21.29 6.14
C SER A 111 -6.29 21.63 7.63
N GLY A 112 -5.29 22.40 8.03
CA GLY A 112 -5.12 22.77 9.44
C GLY A 112 -4.37 21.74 10.24
N LYS A 113 -4.59 21.69 11.54
CA LYS A 113 -3.87 20.80 12.48
C LYS A 113 -4.79 19.73 13.04
N ILE A 114 -4.22 18.62 13.48
CA ILE A 114 -4.94 17.63 14.28
C ILE A 114 -5.33 18.29 15.61
N PRO A 115 -6.64 18.35 15.94
CA PRO A 115 -7.09 19.04 17.14
C PRO A 115 -6.73 18.30 18.44
N ASN A 116 -6.27 19.03 19.46
CA ASN A 116 -5.92 18.46 20.76
C ASN A 116 -7.08 17.76 21.49
N TRP A 117 -8.32 18.16 21.22
CA TRP A 117 -9.49 17.55 21.86
C TRP A 117 -9.72 16.07 21.43
N MET A 118 -9.15 15.63 20.30
CA MET A 118 -9.31 14.23 19.84
C MET A 118 -8.80 13.22 20.86
N ARG A 119 -7.78 13.55 21.64
CA ARG A 119 -7.27 12.70 22.72
C ARG A 119 -8.32 12.34 23.79
N ASN A 120 -9.38 13.14 23.90
CA ASN A 120 -10.45 12.96 24.88
C ASN A 120 -11.61 12.11 24.33
N MET A 121 -11.55 11.66 23.07
CA MET A 121 -12.58 10.81 22.45
C MET A 121 -12.39 9.34 22.89
N SER A 122 -12.88 9.02 24.07
CA SER A 122 -12.63 7.72 24.71
C SER A 122 -13.19 6.51 23.96
N SER A 123 -14.20 6.71 23.09
CA SER A 123 -14.80 5.66 22.28
C SER A 123 -14.10 5.43 20.95
N LEU A 124 -13.21 6.35 20.52
CA LEU A 124 -12.62 6.32 19.21
C LEU A 124 -11.63 5.13 19.07
N GLN A 125 -11.88 4.29 18.08
CA GLN A 125 -11.12 3.08 17.80
C GLN A 125 -10.34 3.20 16.48
N ILE A 126 -10.94 3.83 15.47
CA ILE A 126 -10.36 3.99 14.14
C ILE A 126 -10.38 5.48 13.77
N LEU A 127 -9.20 5.98 13.44
CA LEU A 127 -9.02 7.35 12.95
C LEU A 127 -8.31 7.30 11.59
N ASP A 128 -9.01 7.63 10.52
CA ASP A 128 -8.42 7.81 9.21
C ASP A 128 -8.56 9.25 8.73
N LEU A 129 -7.43 9.94 8.68
CA LEU A 129 -7.26 11.29 8.13
C LEU A 129 -6.31 11.29 6.93
N SER A 130 -5.95 10.13 6.41
CA SER A 130 -4.97 9.98 5.35
C SER A 130 -5.35 10.72 4.07
N GLN A 131 -4.38 11.03 3.23
CA GLN A 131 -4.57 11.69 1.93
C GLN A 131 -5.40 12.99 2.03
N ASN A 132 -4.85 13.91 2.84
CA ASN A 132 -5.38 15.26 3.06
C ASN A 132 -4.25 16.30 3.03
N TYR A 133 -4.51 17.53 3.42
CA TYR A 133 -3.52 18.60 3.57
C TYR A 133 -3.30 19.01 5.02
N ILE A 134 -3.50 18.08 5.96
CA ILE A 134 -3.35 18.31 7.40
C ILE A 134 -1.88 18.54 7.71
N SER A 135 -1.58 19.56 8.51
CA SER A 135 -0.23 20.05 8.76
C SER A 135 0.05 20.30 10.25
N GLY A 136 1.26 20.74 10.57
CA GLY A 136 1.71 20.98 11.94
C GLY A 136 2.20 19.72 12.62
N SER A 137 2.52 19.82 13.90
CA SER A 137 3.02 18.70 14.69
C SER A 137 1.89 17.83 15.23
N LEU A 138 2.21 16.56 15.46
CA LEU A 138 1.32 15.66 16.22
C LEU A 138 1.11 16.23 17.65
N PRO A 139 -0.11 16.17 18.17
CA PRO A 139 -0.36 16.59 19.55
C PRO A 139 0.42 15.70 20.54
N SER A 140 0.98 16.30 21.59
CA SER A 140 1.58 15.53 22.69
C SER A 140 0.51 14.71 23.41
N ASN A 141 0.85 13.48 23.79
CA ASN A 141 -0.07 12.54 24.41
C ASN A 141 -1.39 12.36 23.62
N PHE A 142 -1.25 12.28 22.29
CA PHE A 142 -2.38 11.98 21.40
C PHE A 142 -2.70 10.50 21.48
N CYS A 143 -3.51 10.10 22.45
CA CYS A 143 -3.93 8.73 22.62
C CYS A 143 -5.36 8.65 23.18
N PRO A 144 -6.40 8.58 22.35
CA PRO A 144 -7.71 8.13 22.78
C PRO A 144 -7.62 6.74 23.42
N LEU A 145 -8.27 6.52 24.56
CA LEU A 145 -8.11 5.29 25.35
C LEU A 145 -8.42 3.99 24.60
N GLY A 146 -9.29 4.07 23.61
CA GLY A 146 -9.74 2.91 22.82
C GLY A 146 -9.09 2.78 21.45
N ILE A 147 -8.13 3.64 21.08
CA ILE A 147 -7.61 3.71 19.72
C ILE A 147 -6.89 2.43 19.31
N ILE A 148 -7.27 1.88 18.17
CA ILE A 148 -6.72 0.65 17.59
C ILE A 148 -5.97 0.96 16.31
N GLU A 149 -6.51 1.87 15.50
CA GLU A 149 -5.92 2.24 14.20
C GLU A 149 -5.81 3.74 14.04
N VAL A 150 -4.64 4.18 13.60
CA VAL A 150 -4.35 5.59 13.27
C VAL A 150 -3.72 5.65 11.89
N HIS A 151 -4.46 6.19 10.93
CA HIS A 151 -4.02 6.43 9.55
C HIS A 151 -3.92 7.93 9.30
N LEU A 152 -2.70 8.43 9.19
CA LEU A 152 -2.37 9.84 8.97
C LEU A 152 -1.47 10.03 7.74
N SER A 153 -1.27 8.98 6.95
CA SER A 153 -0.38 9.01 5.79
C SER A 153 -0.81 10.02 4.73
N LYS A 154 0.16 10.41 3.87
CA LYS A 154 -0.06 11.35 2.76
C LYS A 154 -0.71 12.66 3.20
N ASN A 155 -0.06 13.29 4.18
CA ASN A 155 -0.41 14.60 4.73
C ASN A 155 0.82 15.52 4.73
N ARG A 156 0.75 16.64 5.48
CA ARG A 156 1.84 17.60 5.63
C ARG A 156 2.28 17.73 7.09
N LEU A 157 2.17 16.63 7.85
CA LEU A 157 2.56 16.60 9.26
C LEU A 157 4.07 16.79 9.38
N GLN A 158 4.51 17.51 10.41
CA GLN A 158 5.91 17.86 10.60
C GLN A 158 6.33 17.81 12.07
N GLY A 159 7.63 17.89 12.33
CA GLY A 159 8.18 17.86 13.69
C GLY A 159 8.49 16.46 14.16
N LEU A 160 8.71 16.31 15.45
CA LEU A 160 9.16 15.08 16.09
C LEU A 160 7.97 14.17 16.45
N LEU A 161 8.20 12.87 16.40
CA LEU A 161 7.21 11.86 16.85
C LEU A 161 7.19 11.69 18.39
N MET A 162 7.78 12.57 19.15
CA MET A 162 7.87 12.59 20.62
C MET A 162 7.02 11.52 21.35
N ASP A 163 6.29 11.91 22.39
CA ASP A 163 5.46 11.00 23.21
C ASP A 163 4.00 10.93 22.75
N SER A 164 3.75 11.21 21.48
CA SER A 164 2.38 11.34 20.96
C SER A 164 1.53 10.09 21.17
N PHE A 165 2.12 8.91 21.03
CA PHE A 165 1.40 7.63 21.13
C PHE A 165 1.88 6.74 22.30
N TYR A 166 2.71 7.24 23.19
CA TYR A 166 3.34 6.45 24.26
C TYR A 166 2.35 5.63 25.12
N ASN A 167 1.17 6.15 25.36
CA ASN A 167 0.16 5.48 26.20
C ASN A 167 -0.90 4.73 25.41
N CYS A 168 -0.72 4.51 24.10
CA CYS A 168 -1.71 3.86 23.25
C CYS A 168 -1.65 2.32 23.36
N LEU A 169 -2.08 1.78 24.50
CA LEU A 169 -1.93 0.37 24.86
C LEU A 169 -2.78 -0.59 23.99
N SER A 170 -3.64 -0.08 23.12
CA SER A 170 -4.46 -0.88 22.21
C SER A 170 -4.09 -0.67 20.74
N LEU A 171 -3.11 0.20 20.44
CA LEU A 171 -2.79 0.59 19.09
C LEU A 171 -2.13 -0.55 18.32
N LEU A 172 -2.79 -0.99 17.26
CA LEU A 172 -2.36 -2.06 16.36
C LEU A 172 -1.72 -1.51 15.09
N VAL A 173 -2.32 -0.45 14.50
CA VAL A 173 -1.86 0.15 13.25
C VAL A 173 -1.44 1.58 13.49
N LEU A 174 -0.21 1.90 13.12
CA LEU A 174 0.32 3.26 13.09
C LEU A 174 0.85 3.56 11.69
N ASP A 175 0.05 4.29 10.90
CA ASP A 175 0.40 4.74 9.56
C ASP A 175 0.62 6.25 9.53
N LEU A 176 1.88 6.66 9.42
CA LEU A 176 2.36 8.04 9.31
C LEU A 176 3.13 8.28 8.00
N GLY A 177 3.07 7.37 7.06
CA GLY A 177 3.82 7.42 5.81
C GLY A 177 3.56 8.70 5.00
N HIS A 178 4.51 9.09 4.15
CA HIS A 178 4.38 10.26 3.27
C HIS A 178 3.99 11.55 4.01
N ASN A 179 4.84 11.95 4.97
CA ASN A 179 4.72 13.19 5.73
C ASN A 179 6.09 13.90 5.80
N ASN A 180 6.21 14.94 6.63
CA ASN A 180 7.44 15.69 6.84
C ASN A 180 7.95 15.54 8.29
N LEU A 181 7.78 14.36 8.89
CA LEU A 181 8.23 14.05 10.24
C LEU A 181 9.76 13.93 10.27
N ILE A 182 10.38 14.37 11.36
CA ILE A 182 11.85 14.44 11.54
C ILE A 182 12.29 13.79 12.84
N GLY A 183 13.60 13.64 13.01
CA GLY A 183 14.24 13.16 14.23
C GLY A 183 14.25 11.64 14.34
N HIS A 184 14.43 11.12 15.54
CA HIS A 184 14.60 9.69 15.78
C HIS A 184 13.25 8.99 15.95
N ILE A 185 13.18 7.72 15.55
CA ILE A 185 12.05 6.83 15.90
C ILE A 185 12.16 6.58 17.42
N PRO A 186 11.12 6.93 18.22
CA PRO A 186 11.19 6.83 19.67
C PRO A 186 11.22 5.40 20.18
N ASN A 187 11.90 5.17 21.32
CA ASN A 187 12.00 3.85 21.92
C ASN A 187 10.66 3.26 22.40
N TRP A 188 9.68 4.10 22.74
CA TRP A 188 8.35 3.64 23.16
C TRP A 188 7.61 2.85 22.09
N ILE A 189 8.03 2.94 20.82
CA ILE A 189 7.38 2.22 19.70
C ILE A 189 7.35 0.70 19.94
N GLY A 190 8.30 0.15 20.69
CA GLY A 190 8.33 -1.25 21.08
C GLY A 190 7.60 -1.59 22.40
N GLU A 191 6.93 -0.61 23.02
CA GLU A 191 6.22 -0.78 24.30
C GLU A 191 4.70 -0.81 24.12
N ILE A 192 4.22 -0.57 22.91
CA ILE A 192 2.81 -0.64 22.53
C ILE A 192 2.60 -1.79 21.53
N PRO A 193 1.42 -2.43 21.46
CA PRO A 193 1.23 -3.70 20.76
C PRO A 193 1.07 -3.57 19.24
N LEU A 194 1.95 -2.79 18.61
CA LEU A 194 1.90 -2.57 17.16
C LEU A 194 2.12 -3.86 16.36
N GLY A 195 1.22 -4.07 15.42
CA GLY A 195 1.36 -5.09 14.37
C GLY A 195 1.76 -4.49 13.01
N TYR A 196 1.49 -3.20 12.82
CA TYR A 196 1.71 -2.49 11.56
C TYR A 196 2.35 -1.14 11.84
N VAL A 197 3.59 -0.96 11.40
CA VAL A 197 4.41 0.24 11.61
C VAL A 197 4.79 0.80 10.25
N LEU A 198 4.10 1.85 9.80
CA LEU A 198 4.26 2.44 8.47
C LEU A 198 4.72 3.89 8.61
N LEU A 199 6.02 4.12 8.49
CA LEU A 199 6.69 5.41 8.66
C LEU A 199 7.43 5.86 7.40
N SER A 200 7.20 5.21 6.27
CA SER A 200 7.91 5.48 5.02
C SER A 200 7.75 6.91 4.52
N HIS A 201 8.67 7.36 3.65
CA HIS A 201 8.62 8.68 3.05
C HIS A 201 8.47 9.82 4.09
N ASN A 202 9.41 9.86 5.02
CA ASN A 202 9.57 10.91 6.02
C ASN A 202 11.05 11.33 6.11
N HIS A 203 11.43 12.05 7.13
CA HIS A 203 12.80 12.49 7.36
C HIS A 203 13.34 11.94 8.70
N PHE A 204 12.92 10.74 9.08
CA PHE A 204 13.45 10.08 10.27
C PHE A 204 14.94 9.78 10.11
N GLU A 205 15.72 10.00 11.18
CA GLU A 205 17.17 9.82 11.21
C GLU A 205 17.62 8.98 12.41
N GLY A 206 18.94 8.67 12.48
CA GLY A 206 19.50 7.86 13.54
C GLY A 206 19.26 6.38 13.34
N GLU A 207 19.43 5.60 14.40
CA GLU A 207 19.35 4.15 14.35
C GLU A 207 17.91 3.65 14.46
N ILE A 208 17.64 2.49 13.87
CA ILE A 208 16.41 1.76 14.11
C ILE A 208 16.41 1.26 15.57
N PRO A 209 15.43 1.67 16.40
CA PRO A 209 15.46 1.33 17.82
C PRO A 209 15.32 -0.17 18.06
N LEU A 210 16.20 -0.74 18.90
CA LEU A 210 16.15 -2.16 19.30
C LEU A 210 14.83 -2.53 19.99
N GLN A 211 14.11 -1.56 20.50
CA GLN A 211 12.79 -1.75 21.12
C GLN A 211 11.76 -2.32 20.15
N LEU A 212 11.90 -2.11 18.84
CA LEU A 212 11.05 -2.77 17.82
C LEU A 212 11.08 -4.30 17.92
N CYS A 213 12.16 -4.86 18.47
CA CYS A 213 12.29 -6.30 18.70
C CYS A 213 11.37 -6.86 19.79
N LYS A 214 10.72 -5.98 20.58
CA LYS A 214 9.72 -6.38 21.57
C LYS A 214 8.32 -6.59 20.96
N LEU A 215 8.14 -6.23 19.68
CA LEU A 215 6.86 -6.36 18.98
C LEU A 215 6.62 -7.81 18.55
N ASP A 216 6.04 -8.62 19.42
CA ASP A 216 5.77 -10.04 19.14
C ASP A 216 4.73 -10.28 18.04
N ASN A 217 3.91 -9.28 17.72
CA ASN A 217 2.85 -9.35 16.71
C ASN A 217 3.13 -8.53 15.46
N LEU A 218 4.38 -8.16 15.20
CA LEU A 218 4.73 -7.36 14.04
C LEU A 218 4.48 -8.13 12.73
N HIS A 219 3.62 -7.59 11.88
CA HIS A 219 3.29 -8.12 10.56
C HIS A 219 3.95 -7.31 9.46
N LEU A 220 3.79 -5.98 9.51
CA LEU A 220 4.37 -5.07 8.52
C LEU A 220 5.19 -3.99 9.19
N ILE A 221 6.39 -3.78 8.67
CA ILE A 221 7.22 -2.64 8.99
C ILE A 221 7.70 -1.99 7.70
N ASP A 222 7.34 -0.73 7.50
CA ASP A 222 7.81 0.09 6.39
C ASP A 222 8.49 1.36 6.96
N LEU A 223 9.81 1.37 6.90
CA LEU A 223 10.66 2.49 7.26
C LEU A 223 11.38 3.06 6.03
N SER A 224 10.96 2.69 4.85
CA SER A 224 11.62 3.06 3.60
C SER A 224 11.62 4.57 3.35
N HIS A 225 12.50 5.03 2.48
CA HIS A 225 12.58 6.46 2.12
C HIS A 225 12.66 7.39 3.34
N ASN A 226 13.69 7.17 4.18
CA ASN A 226 14.03 7.99 5.32
C ASN A 226 15.56 8.26 5.34
N ASN A 227 16.08 8.82 6.43
CA ASN A 227 17.50 9.05 6.62
C ASN A 227 18.09 8.18 7.75
N LEU A 228 17.50 7.00 7.97
CA LEU A 228 17.93 6.07 9.01
C LEU A 228 19.34 5.54 8.74
N SER A 229 20.10 5.33 9.79
CA SER A 229 21.51 4.91 9.74
C SER A 229 21.79 3.80 10.75
N GLY A 230 23.05 3.40 10.89
CA GLY A 230 23.42 2.30 11.79
C GLY A 230 23.08 0.93 11.21
N HIS A 231 22.92 -0.07 12.07
CA HIS A 231 22.74 -1.46 11.70
C HIS A 231 21.28 -1.89 11.71
N ILE A 232 20.94 -2.86 10.88
CA ILE A 232 19.64 -3.53 10.98
C ILE A 232 19.62 -4.31 12.30
N PRO A 233 18.59 -4.14 13.15
CA PRO A 233 18.47 -4.89 14.39
C PRO A 233 18.41 -6.41 14.13
N TYR A 234 19.30 -7.18 14.76
CA TYR A 234 19.38 -8.64 14.59
C TYR A 234 18.14 -9.37 15.11
N CYS A 235 17.39 -8.74 15.95
CA CYS A 235 16.24 -9.31 16.65
C CYS A 235 14.88 -8.90 16.05
N LEU A 236 14.87 -8.26 14.88
CA LEU A 236 13.62 -8.03 14.16
C LEU A 236 12.94 -9.37 13.89
N ARG A 237 11.78 -9.57 14.50
CA ARG A 237 10.98 -10.79 14.36
C ARG A 237 9.65 -10.44 13.72
N SER A 238 9.23 -11.24 12.78
CA SER A 238 7.82 -11.40 12.49
C SER A 238 7.26 -12.41 13.52
N ARG A 239 5.98 -12.32 13.79
CA ARG A 239 5.27 -13.23 14.70
C ARG A 239 5.78 -14.66 14.58
N ASN A 240 5.99 -15.33 15.71
CA ASN A 240 6.46 -16.70 15.82
C ASN A 240 5.74 -17.64 14.86
N ASP A 241 6.50 -18.60 14.28
CA ASP A 241 6.07 -19.64 13.36
C ASP A 241 5.01 -20.62 13.92
N ASP A 242 4.48 -20.35 15.09
CA ASP A 242 3.37 -21.09 15.70
C ASP A 242 2.07 -20.65 15.05
N TRP A 243 1.79 -21.20 13.87
CA TRP A 243 0.49 -21.00 13.22
C TRP A 243 -0.67 -21.65 13.99
N LEU A 244 -0.37 -22.31 15.11
CA LEU A 244 -1.29 -22.74 16.16
C LEU A 244 -1.47 -21.65 17.25
N ALA A 245 -0.65 -20.61 17.30
CA ALA A 245 -0.90 -19.50 18.22
C ALA A 245 -2.22 -18.84 17.84
N PRO A 246 -3.11 -18.57 18.81
CA PRO A 246 -4.35 -17.90 18.51
C PRO A 246 -4.04 -16.59 17.79
N ILE A 247 -4.54 -16.48 16.56
CA ILE A 247 -4.49 -15.25 15.78
C ILE A 247 -5.03 -14.17 16.70
N SER A 248 -4.30 -13.09 16.89
CA SER A 248 -4.78 -11.97 17.68
C SER A 248 -6.19 -11.67 17.23
N SER A 249 -7.13 -11.63 18.16
CA SER A 249 -8.53 -11.39 17.84
C SER A 249 -8.77 -10.01 17.20
N VAL A 250 -7.79 -9.13 17.31
CA VAL A 250 -7.81 -7.78 16.77
C VAL A 250 -7.03 -7.77 15.45
N GLN A 251 -7.73 -7.43 14.37
CA GLN A 251 -7.19 -7.27 13.03
C GLN A 251 -7.46 -5.85 12.55
N PRO A 252 -6.67 -5.31 11.61
CA PRO A 252 -7.01 -4.05 10.98
C PRO A 252 -8.42 -4.12 10.37
N GLU A 253 -9.19 -3.06 10.52
CA GLU A 253 -10.47 -2.87 9.84
C GLU A 253 -10.30 -2.06 8.56
N GLN A 254 -9.26 -1.22 8.48
CA GLN A 254 -8.93 -0.42 7.31
C GLN A 254 -7.85 -1.08 6.43
N PRO A 255 -7.89 -0.85 5.10
CA PRO A 255 -6.84 -1.28 4.20
C PRO A 255 -5.50 -0.59 4.54
N VAL A 256 -4.40 -1.31 4.35
CA VAL A 256 -3.04 -0.81 4.56
C VAL A 256 -2.30 -0.75 3.23
N GLU A 257 -1.67 0.38 2.92
CA GLU A 257 -0.79 0.50 1.77
C GLU A 257 0.60 -0.05 2.11
N PHE A 258 1.11 -0.92 1.24
CA PHE A 258 2.47 -1.45 1.38
C PHE A 258 3.07 -1.77 0.01
N THR A 259 4.36 -1.48 -0.15
CA THR A 259 5.08 -1.72 -1.41
C THR A 259 5.47 -3.18 -1.54
N THR A 260 5.03 -3.83 -2.61
CA THR A 260 5.47 -5.17 -2.98
C THR A 260 5.70 -5.27 -4.48
N LYS A 261 6.68 -6.08 -4.88
CA LYS A 261 6.96 -6.31 -6.32
C LYS A 261 7.13 -5.00 -7.09
N ASN A 262 7.78 -4.01 -6.46
CA ASN A 262 8.01 -2.65 -6.98
C ASN A 262 6.73 -1.85 -7.29
N ASN A 263 5.61 -2.20 -6.69
CA ASN A 263 4.34 -1.50 -6.83
C ASN A 263 3.68 -1.26 -5.47
N PHE A 264 2.93 -0.16 -5.37
CA PHE A 264 2.10 0.15 -4.21
C PHE A 264 0.77 -0.61 -4.30
N TYR A 265 0.42 -1.33 -3.25
CA TYR A 265 -0.84 -2.05 -3.14
C TYR A 265 -1.56 -1.69 -1.85
N PHE A 266 -2.88 -1.53 -1.95
CA PHE A 266 -3.76 -1.44 -0.78
C PHE A 266 -4.20 -2.85 -0.38
N TYR A 267 -3.62 -3.35 0.70
CA TYR A 267 -3.94 -4.67 1.21
C TYR A 267 -5.18 -4.62 2.08
N GLN A 268 -6.22 -5.32 1.62
CA GLN A 268 -7.47 -5.43 2.36
C GLN A 268 -7.27 -6.17 3.71
N PRO A 269 -8.05 -5.86 4.75
CA PRO A 269 -7.93 -6.44 6.09
C PRO A 269 -7.83 -7.96 6.11
N ARG A 270 -8.61 -8.64 5.27
CA ARG A 270 -8.61 -10.11 5.17
C ARG A 270 -7.27 -10.69 4.69
N ILE A 271 -6.53 -9.93 3.88
CA ILE A 271 -5.22 -10.35 3.33
C ILE A 271 -4.13 -10.07 4.36
N LEU A 272 -4.20 -8.94 5.06
CA LEU A 272 -3.21 -8.50 6.04
C LEU A 272 -2.95 -9.56 7.13
N ARG A 273 -3.94 -10.37 7.43
CA ARG A 273 -3.83 -11.49 8.36
C ARG A 273 -2.74 -12.51 8.00
N TYR A 274 -2.50 -12.71 6.70
CA TYR A 274 -1.58 -13.70 6.14
C TYR A 274 -0.37 -13.06 5.47
N PHE A 275 -0.25 -11.74 5.60
CA PHE A 275 0.76 -10.98 4.92
C PHE A 275 1.74 -10.37 5.91
N SER A 276 3.03 -10.63 5.72
CA SER A 276 4.10 -10.03 6.52
C SER A 276 5.20 -9.52 5.62
N GLY A 277 5.76 -8.38 5.97
CA GLY A 277 6.78 -7.73 5.15
C GLY A 277 7.65 -6.75 5.93
N ILE A 278 8.87 -6.61 5.45
CA ILE A 278 9.86 -5.65 5.95
C ILE A 278 10.36 -4.85 4.76
N ASP A 279 10.15 -3.52 4.79
CA ASP A 279 10.75 -2.58 3.84
C ASP A 279 11.60 -1.55 4.61
N LEU A 280 12.90 -1.61 4.41
CA LEU A 280 13.90 -0.68 4.96
C LEU A 280 14.65 0.03 3.84
N SER A 281 14.16 -0.02 2.61
CA SER A 281 14.83 0.51 1.43
C SER A 281 15.02 2.03 1.47
N CYS A 282 15.91 2.54 0.65
CA CYS A 282 16.16 3.97 0.50
C CYS A 282 16.46 4.65 1.85
N ASN A 283 17.49 4.16 2.54
CA ASN A 283 18.02 4.69 3.80
C ASN A 283 19.55 4.76 3.77
N ASN A 284 20.18 5.05 4.90
CA ASN A 284 21.64 5.07 5.07
C ASN A 284 22.14 3.90 5.94
N LEU A 285 21.44 2.77 5.98
CA LEU A 285 21.79 1.62 6.82
C LEU A 285 23.12 1.02 6.41
N THR A 286 23.91 0.60 7.40
CA THR A 286 25.27 0.07 7.26
C THR A 286 25.42 -1.28 7.95
N GLY A 287 26.62 -1.90 7.82
CA GLY A 287 26.91 -3.20 8.42
C GLY A 287 26.36 -4.36 7.63
N GLU A 288 26.45 -5.55 8.19
CA GLU A 288 26.00 -6.78 7.55
C GLU A 288 24.50 -7.00 7.73
N ILE A 289 23.90 -7.75 6.81
CA ILE A 289 22.52 -8.21 6.96
C ILE A 289 22.50 -9.29 8.05
N PRO A 290 21.72 -9.11 9.14
CA PRO A 290 21.66 -10.11 10.20
C PRO A 290 21.16 -11.47 9.69
N PRO A 291 21.88 -12.58 9.95
CA PRO A 291 21.46 -13.90 9.52
C PRO A 291 20.15 -14.36 10.16
N GLU A 292 19.76 -13.77 11.27
CA GLU A 292 18.50 -14.01 11.98
C GLU A 292 17.28 -13.66 11.14
N ILE A 293 17.39 -12.73 10.17
CA ILE A 293 16.30 -12.43 9.21
C ILE A 293 15.88 -13.68 8.45
N GLY A 294 16.82 -14.59 8.17
CA GLY A 294 16.51 -15.89 7.55
C GLY A 294 15.61 -16.80 8.38
N ASN A 295 15.39 -16.49 9.66
CA ASN A 295 14.44 -17.23 10.51
C ASN A 295 12.99 -16.79 10.35
N LEU A 296 12.72 -15.72 9.57
CA LEU A 296 11.38 -15.21 9.30
C LEU A 296 10.69 -16.04 8.20
N SER A 297 10.45 -17.32 8.44
CA SER A 297 10.01 -18.29 7.42
C SER A 297 8.70 -17.91 6.74
N MET A 298 7.84 -17.11 7.39
CA MET A 298 6.52 -16.67 6.90
C MET A 298 6.55 -15.32 6.20
N ILE A 299 7.70 -14.63 6.16
CA ILE A 299 7.81 -13.32 5.50
C ILE A 299 7.58 -13.45 3.99
N LYS A 300 6.78 -12.54 3.45
CA LYS A 300 6.48 -12.49 2.02
C LYS A 300 7.30 -11.44 1.28
N VAL A 301 7.67 -10.36 1.95
CA VAL A 301 8.40 -9.25 1.34
C VAL A 301 9.58 -8.86 2.21
N LEU A 302 10.75 -8.79 1.62
CA LEU A 302 11.96 -8.24 2.21
C LEU A 302 12.61 -7.29 1.20
N ASN A 303 12.58 -6.00 1.50
CA ASN A 303 13.22 -4.97 0.69
C ASN A 303 14.27 -4.23 1.54
N LEU A 304 15.54 -4.40 1.19
CA LEU A 304 16.68 -3.74 1.81
C LEU A 304 17.45 -2.89 0.80
N SER A 305 16.88 -2.65 -0.37
CA SER A 305 17.55 -1.96 -1.49
C SER A 305 17.93 -0.52 -1.15
N HIS A 306 18.85 0.05 -1.92
CA HIS A 306 19.26 1.45 -1.77
C HIS A 306 19.70 1.80 -0.34
N ASN A 307 20.69 1.05 0.16
CA ASN A 307 21.35 1.27 1.46
C ASN A 307 22.88 1.20 1.30
N LYS A 308 23.60 1.13 2.41
CA LYS A 308 25.08 0.99 2.44
C LYS A 308 25.49 -0.32 3.12
N LEU A 309 24.67 -1.36 2.97
CA LEU A 309 24.92 -2.69 3.58
C LEU A 309 26.13 -3.35 2.94
N VAL A 310 26.90 -4.06 3.74
CA VAL A 310 28.15 -4.75 3.34
C VAL A 310 28.11 -6.24 3.72
N GLY A 311 29.14 -6.98 3.32
CA GLY A 311 29.28 -8.41 3.64
C GLY A 311 28.35 -9.30 2.81
N PRO A 312 28.31 -10.60 3.12
CA PRO A 312 27.63 -11.59 2.30
C PRO A 312 26.11 -11.61 2.52
N ILE A 313 25.38 -12.04 1.50
CA ILE A 313 23.97 -12.40 1.66
C ILE A 313 23.91 -13.64 2.59
N PRO A 314 23.16 -13.57 3.72
CA PRO A 314 23.13 -14.68 4.67
C PRO A 314 22.65 -15.99 4.04
N PRO A 315 23.37 -17.11 4.24
CA PRO A 315 22.92 -18.42 3.76
C PRO A 315 21.55 -18.85 4.32
N THR A 316 21.18 -18.33 5.48
CA THR A 316 19.89 -18.56 6.15
C THR A 316 18.70 -18.07 5.34
N PHE A 317 18.90 -17.16 4.36
CA PHE A 317 17.84 -16.74 3.45
C PHE A 317 17.21 -17.88 2.65
N SER A 318 17.91 -19.02 2.52
CA SER A 318 17.32 -20.25 1.96
C SER A 318 16.12 -20.79 2.76
N ASN A 319 15.92 -20.32 3.99
CA ASN A 319 14.81 -20.70 4.87
C ASN A 319 13.55 -19.83 4.67
N LEU A 320 13.64 -18.73 3.92
CA LEU A 320 12.50 -17.81 3.66
C LEU A 320 11.49 -18.43 2.67
N LYS A 321 10.87 -19.55 3.03
CA LYS A 321 10.07 -20.38 2.10
C LYS A 321 8.83 -19.70 1.53
N GLN A 322 8.30 -18.69 2.24
CA GLN A 322 7.12 -17.94 1.82
C GLN A 322 7.44 -16.61 1.11
N ILE A 323 8.75 -16.30 0.92
CA ILE A 323 9.15 -15.03 0.30
C ILE A 323 8.67 -14.96 -1.14
N GLU A 324 7.97 -13.87 -1.46
CA GLU A 324 7.47 -13.55 -2.79
C GLU A 324 8.28 -12.44 -3.46
N SER A 325 8.85 -11.52 -2.66
CA SER A 325 9.66 -10.40 -3.14
C SER A 325 10.89 -10.22 -2.27
N LEU A 326 12.06 -10.29 -2.89
CA LEU A 326 13.37 -10.09 -2.23
C LEU A 326 14.17 -9.09 -3.07
N ASP A 327 14.37 -7.89 -2.53
CA ASP A 327 15.19 -6.85 -3.15
C ASP A 327 16.34 -6.42 -2.23
N LEU A 328 17.55 -6.67 -2.68
CA LEU A 328 18.81 -6.32 -2.02
C LEU A 328 19.66 -5.39 -2.89
N SER A 329 19.11 -4.87 -3.97
CA SER A 329 19.83 -4.07 -4.96
C SER A 329 20.36 -2.75 -4.39
N TYR A 330 21.34 -2.17 -5.08
CA TYR A 330 21.95 -0.89 -4.69
C TYR A 330 22.45 -0.88 -3.25
N ASN A 331 23.41 -1.78 -2.97
CA ASN A 331 24.14 -1.92 -1.71
C ASN A 331 25.63 -2.15 -1.99
N ASN A 332 26.41 -2.46 -0.97
CA ASN A 332 27.82 -2.83 -1.08
C ASN A 332 28.05 -4.32 -0.70
N LEU A 333 27.04 -5.17 -0.91
CA LEU A 333 27.11 -6.60 -0.57
C LEU A 333 28.18 -7.30 -1.38
N ASP A 334 28.89 -8.24 -0.78
CA ASP A 334 29.98 -9.01 -1.39
C ASP A 334 29.79 -10.52 -1.28
N GLY A 335 30.83 -11.27 -1.64
CA GLY A 335 30.76 -12.73 -1.58
C GLY A 335 29.86 -13.34 -2.66
N LYS A 336 29.42 -14.56 -2.44
CA LYS A 336 28.63 -15.35 -3.39
C LYS A 336 27.15 -15.28 -3.05
N ILE A 337 26.28 -15.32 -4.06
CA ILE A 337 24.85 -15.53 -3.85
C ILE A 337 24.65 -16.95 -3.28
N PRO A 338 23.97 -17.09 -2.11
CA PRO A 338 23.70 -18.40 -1.52
C PRO A 338 22.72 -19.21 -2.39
N ARG A 339 22.54 -20.51 -2.06
CA ARG A 339 21.58 -21.36 -2.76
C ARG A 339 20.15 -20.97 -2.40
N LEU A 340 19.50 -20.18 -3.25
CA LEU A 340 18.14 -19.70 -3.09
C LEU A 340 17.12 -20.40 -4.03
N THR A 341 17.57 -21.35 -4.84
CA THR A 341 16.75 -22.01 -5.87
C THR A 341 15.54 -22.79 -5.33
N GLN A 342 15.48 -23.00 -4.02
CA GLN A 342 14.35 -23.65 -3.34
C GLN A 342 13.26 -22.68 -2.86
N LEU A 343 13.39 -21.38 -3.15
CA LEU A 343 12.38 -20.36 -2.84
C LEU A 343 11.32 -20.33 -3.93
N TYR A 344 10.41 -21.31 -3.90
CA TYR A 344 9.45 -21.54 -4.97
C TYR A 344 8.34 -20.45 -5.06
N SER A 345 8.15 -19.66 -4.01
CA SER A 345 7.18 -18.56 -4.00
C SER A 345 7.74 -17.24 -4.58
N LEU A 346 9.06 -17.17 -4.83
CA LEU A 346 9.75 -15.95 -5.20
C LEU A 346 9.35 -15.49 -6.59
N ALA A 347 8.67 -14.35 -6.66
CA ALA A 347 8.19 -13.73 -7.90
C ALA A 347 9.05 -12.54 -8.33
N VAL A 348 9.67 -11.83 -7.38
CA VAL A 348 10.59 -10.72 -7.63
C VAL A 348 11.88 -10.96 -6.87
N PHE A 349 13.00 -10.82 -7.59
CA PHE A 349 14.33 -10.96 -7.04
C PHE A 349 15.28 -9.94 -7.67
N SER A 350 15.98 -9.19 -6.84
CA SER A 350 17.04 -8.30 -7.29
C SER A 350 18.20 -8.27 -6.32
N VAL A 351 19.40 -8.42 -6.86
CA VAL A 351 20.70 -8.19 -6.21
C VAL A 351 21.56 -7.25 -7.04
N ALA A 352 20.96 -6.53 -7.96
CA ALA A 352 21.64 -5.61 -8.88
C ALA A 352 22.43 -4.52 -8.13
N HIS A 353 23.49 -4.03 -8.75
CA HIS A 353 24.29 -2.92 -8.21
C HIS A 353 24.83 -3.20 -6.79
N ASN A 354 25.63 -4.25 -6.69
CA ASN A 354 26.38 -4.67 -5.50
C ASN A 354 27.82 -5.04 -5.88
N ASN A 355 28.57 -5.63 -4.96
CA ASN A 355 29.93 -6.13 -5.19
C ASN A 355 30.00 -7.68 -5.14
N LEU A 356 28.90 -8.35 -5.48
CA LEU A 356 28.77 -9.80 -5.45
C LEU A 356 29.69 -10.48 -6.49
N SER A 357 30.11 -11.69 -6.18
CA SER A 357 31.08 -12.44 -6.99
C SER A 357 30.67 -13.90 -7.25
N GLY A 358 31.34 -14.53 -8.18
CA GLY A 358 31.12 -15.95 -8.51
C GLY A 358 30.02 -16.14 -9.54
N LYS A 359 29.41 -17.33 -9.57
CA LYS A 359 28.41 -17.71 -10.57
C LYS A 359 27.00 -17.26 -10.10
N ALA A 360 26.25 -16.65 -11.01
CA ALA A 360 24.83 -16.39 -10.80
C ALA A 360 24.07 -17.71 -10.53
N PRO A 361 22.96 -17.68 -9.79
CA PRO A 361 22.15 -18.87 -9.52
C PRO A 361 21.73 -19.59 -10.80
N GLU A 362 21.63 -20.91 -10.74
CA GLU A 362 21.17 -21.70 -11.87
C GLU A 362 19.74 -21.30 -12.28
N ARG A 363 19.49 -21.27 -13.58
CA ARG A 363 18.18 -20.91 -14.14
C ARG A 363 17.20 -22.09 -14.04
N VAL A 364 16.86 -22.46 -12.81
CA VAL A 364 15.90 -23.52 -12.46
C VAL A 364 14.78 -22.95 -11.62
N ALA A 365 13.59 -23.55 -11.71
CA ALA A 365 12.39 -23.10 -10.99
C ALA A 365 12.15 -21.58 -11.21
N GLN A 366 11.90 -20.81 -10.16
CA GLN A 366 11.66 -19.37 -10.25
C GLN A 366 12.85 -18.58 -10.80
N PHE A 367 14.08 -19.07 -10.55
CA PHE A 367 15.29 -18.41 -11.06
C PHE A 367 15.44 -18.48 -12.59
N ALA A 368 14.63 -19.28 -13.29
CA ALA A 368 14.55 -19.27 -14.75
C ALA A 368 13.91 -17.98 -15.31
N THR A 369 13.09 -17.28 -14.52
CA THR A 369 12.37 -16.08 -14.94
C THR A 369 13.12 -14.77 -14.70
N PHE A 370 14.15 -14.77 -13.83
CA PHE A 370 14.91 -13.57 -13.52
C PHE A 370 15.93 -13.27 -14.63
N GLU A 371 15.87 -12.06 -15.13
CA GLU A 371 16.67 -11.59 -16.25
C GLU A 371 17.97 -10.90 -15.78
N GLN A 372 18.77 -10.42 -16.72
CA GLN A 372 20.01 -9.72 -16.47
C GLN A 372 19.85 -8.56 -15.47
N SER A 373 18.77 -7.80 -15.56
CA SER A 373 18.46 -6.65 -14.69
C SER A 373 18.43 -7.00 -13.19
N SER A 374 18.12 -8.26 -12.83
CA SER A 374 18.16 -8.71 -11.44
C SER A 374 19.57 -8.86 -10.87
N TYR A 375 20.61 -8.89 -11.71
CA TYR A 375 21.98 -9.21 -11.33
C TYR A 375 23.01 -8.17 -11.79
N GLU A 376 22.67 -7.28 -12.70
CA GLU A 376 23.59 -6.30 -13.30
C GLU A 376 24.24 -5.40 -12.26
N GLY A 377 25.30 -4.69 -12.64
CA GLY A 377 26.02 -3.83 -11.70
C GLY A 377 26.87 -4.57 -10.67
N ASN A 378 27.07 -5.90 -10.82
CA ASN A 378 27.99 -6.72 -10.01
C ASN A 378 29.22 -7.10 -10.82
N PRO A 379 30.35 -6.38 -10.69
CA PRO A 379 31.49 -6.53 -11.61
C PRO A 379 32.16 -7.91 -11.54
N PHE A 380 32.01 -8.64 -10.43
CA PHE A 380 32.64 -9.95 -10.19
C PHE A 380 31.67 -11.13 -10.33
N LEU A 381 30.39 -10.86 -10.67
CA LEU A 381 29.40 -11.89 -10.94
C LEU A 381 29.47 -12.34 -12.41
N CYS A 382 29.22 -13.63 -12.67
CA CYS A 382 29.32 -14.21 -14.01
C CYS A 382 28.29 -15.32 -14.23
N GLY A 383 28.15 -15.76 -15.46
CA GLY A 383 27.24 -16.83 -15.88
C GLY A 383 25.83 -16.36 -16.19
N PRO A 384 25.02 -17.17 -16.89
CA PRO A 384 23.69 -16.77 -17.31
C PRO A 384 22.79 -16.35 -16.13
N PRO A 385 21.97 -15.28 -16.28
CA PRO A 385 21.65 -14.56 -17.51
C PRO A 385 22.63 -13.42 -17.86
N LEU A 386 23.69 -13.23 -17.09
CA LEU A 386 24.71 -12.22 -17.39
C LEU A 386 25.52 -12.61 -18.62
N PRO A 387 25.94 -11.62 -19.44
CA PRO A 387 26.76 -11.87 -20.64
C PRO A 387 28.20 -12.32 -20.31
N LYS A 388 28.65 -12.06 -19.07
CA LYS A 388 30.02 -12.39 -18.61
C LYS A 388 30.16 -13.88 -18.33
N SER A 389 31.04 -14.58 -19.08
CA SER A 389 31.40 -15.99 -18.82
C SER A 389 32.21 -16.14 -17.54
N CYS A 390 31.97 -17.24 -16.80
CA CYS A 390 32.74 -17.59 -15.59
C CYS A 390 34.07 -18.29 -15.89
N TYR A 391 34.35 -18.55 -17.15
CA TYR A 391 35.65 -19.19 -17.52
C TYR A 391 36.68 -18.12 -17.80
N ASN A 392 37.77 -18.12 -17.03
CA ASN A 392 38.97 -17.39 -17.42
C ASN A 392 39.49 -18.05 -18.70
N THR A 393 39.35 -17.37 -19.84
CA THR A 393 40.03 -17.75 -21.07
C THR A 393 41.54 -17.52 -20.88
N SER A 394 42.27 -18.50 -20.39
CA SER A 394 43.65 -18.67 -20.78
C SER A 394 43.63 -18.90 -22.32
N PRO A 395 44.45 -18.21 -23.12
CA PRO A 395 44.43 -18.42 -24.54
C PRO A 395 44.94 -19.84 -24.84
N SER A 396 44.03 -20.75 -25.18
CA SER A 396 44.40 -22.04 -25.79
C SER A 396 44.64 -21.80 -27.27
N PRO A 397 45.66 -22.46 -27.87
CA PRO A 397 46.04 -22.26 -29.27
C PRO A 397 44.90 -22.70 -30.21
N PRO A 398 44.84 -22.13 -31.42
CA PRO A 398 43.73 -22.32 -32.32
C PRO A 398 43.64 -23.76 -32.82
N ARG A 399 42.53 -24.44 -32.47
CA ARG A 399 42.14 -25.68 -33.15
C ARG A 399 41.42 -25.37 -34.43
N THR A 400 41.94 -25.88 -35.51
CA THR A 400 41.40 -25.90 -36.88
C THR A 400 39.97 -26.38 -36.87
N SER A 401 39.13 -25.59 -37.46
CA SER A 401 37.70 -25.84 -37.70
C SER A 401 37.51 -26.95 -38.71
N THR A 402 36.96 -28.08 -38.28
CA THR A 402 36.14 -28.94 -39.14
C THR A 402 34.69 -28.58 -38.85
N GLY A 403 34.01 -28.12 -39.90
CA GLY A 403 32.65 -27.61 -39.81
C GLY A 403 31.65 -28.73 -39.50
N GLU A 404 31.00 -28.60 -38.36
CA GLU A 404 29.69 -29.13 -38.14
C GLU A 404 28.73 -27.92 -37.89
N LYS A 405 27.72 -27.88 -38.76
CA LYS A 405 26.65 -26.91 -38.63
C LYS A 405 25.89 -27.25 -37.37
N GLU A 406 26.08 -26.48 -36.26
CA GLU A 406 25.10 -26.44 -35.18
C GLU A 406 23.83 -25.79 -35.73
N ASP A 407 22.82 -26.61 -35.82
CA ASP A 407 21.43 -26.23 -36.08
C ASP A 407 20.95 -25.43 -34.85
N ASN A 408 21.06 -24.13 -34.89
CA ASN A 408 20.48 -23.24 -33.91
C ASN A 408 18.97 -23.37 -34.06
N GLY A 409 18.36 -24.15 -33.16
CA GLY A 409 16.92 -24.29 -33.02
C GLY A 409 16.25 -22.97 -32.69
N PHE A 410 16.25 -22.06 -33.65
CA PHE A 410 15.33 -20.94 -33.68
C PHE A 410 13.94 -21.52 -33.86
N MET A 411 13.03 -21.29 -32.91
CA MET A 411 11.62 -21.58 -33.08
C MET A 411 11.19 -21.17 -34.50
N ASP A 412 10.69 -22.13 -35.26
CA ASP A 412 10.19 -21.84 -36.60
C ASP A 412 9.12 -20.74 -36.45
N LEU A 413 9.45 -19.53 -36.90
CA LEU A 413 8.58 -18.36 -36.82
C LEU A 413 7.22 -18.66 -37.46
N GLY A 414 7.16 -19.54 -38.47
CA GLY A 414 5.93 -20.01 -39.11
C GLY A 414 5.03 -20.78 -38.12
N VAL A 415 5.61 -21.71 -37.38
CA VAL A 415 4.87 -22.48 -36.35
C VAL A 415 4.42 -21.58 -35.20
N PHE A 416 5.25 -20.61 -34.81
CA PHE A 416 4.89 -19.63 -33.79
C PHE A 416 3.70 -18.76 -34.24
N TYR A 417 3.73 -18.18 -35.42
CA TYR A 417 2.63 -17.35 -35.92
C TYR A 417 1.34 -18.16 -36.11
N VAL A 418 1.40 -19.38 -36.59
CA VAL A 418 0.22 -20.24 -36.75
C VAL A 418 -0.39 -20.59 -35.40
N SER A 419 0.42 -20.99 -34.40
CA SER A 419 -0.07 -21.29 -33.06
C SER A 419 -0.64 -20.05 -32.37
N PHE A 420 -0.02 -18.88 -32.53
CA PHE A 420 -0.50 -17.61 -31.98
C PHE A 420 -1.86 -17.23 -32.59
N VAL A 421 -1.99 -17.28 -33.92
CA VAL A 421 -3.24 -16.95 -34.61
C VAL A 421 -4.38 -17.92 -34.21
N VAL A 422 -4.10 -19.21 -34.13
CA VAL A 422 -5.10 -20.21 -33.71
C VAL A 422 -5.55 -19.96 -32.29
N SER A 423 -4.60 -19.71 -31.35
CA SER A 423 -4.93 -19.38 -29.94
C SER A 423 -5.76 -18.11 -29.84
N TYR A 424 -5.41 -17.07 -30.61
CA TYR A 424 -6.13 -15.81 -30.63
C TYR A 424 -7.58 -15.97 -31.13
N ILE A 425 -7.78 -16.74 -32.21
CA ILE A 425 -9.11 -17.04 -32.72
C ILE A 425 -9.95 -17.84 -31.71
N MET A 426 -9.35 -18.79 -31.01
CA MET A 426 -10.06 -19.57 -29.97
C MET A 426 -10.52 -18.70 -28.81
N VAL A 427 -9.68 -17.73 -28.37
CA VAL A 427 -10.04 -16.75 -27.33
C VAL A 427 -11.20 -15.87 -27.81
N LEU A 428 -11.13 -15.34 -29.05
CA LEU A 428 -12.23 -14.54 -29.60
C LEU A 428 -13.54 -15.29 -29.70
N LEU A 429 -13.52 -16.57 -30.15
CA LEU A 429 -14.68 -17.42 -30.18
C LEU A 429 -15.23 -17.70 -28.79
N GLY A 430 -14.36 -17.90 -27.78
CA GLY A 430 -14.77 -18.07 -26.41
C GLY A 430 -15.48 -16.81 -25.85
N ILE A 431 -14.93 -15.62 -26.11
CA ILE A 431 -15.55 -14.34 -25.74
C ILE A 431 -16.90 -14.18 -26.45
N ALA A 432 -16.96 -14.45 -27.77
CA ALA A 432 -18.20 -14.36 -28.54
C ALA A 432 -19.29 -15.33 -28.01
N ALA A 433 -18.90 -16.53 -27.64
CA ALA A 433 -19.82 -17.51 -27.05
C ALA A 433 -20.36 -17.05 -25.69
N ILE A 434 -19.50 -16.52 -24.83
CA ILE A 434 -19.91 -15.99 -23.51
C ILE A 434 -20.87 -14.81 -23.69
N LEU A 435 -20.57 -13.88 -24.60
CA LEU A 435 -21.42 -12.71 -24.87
C LEU A 435 -22.76 -13.12 -25.53
N TYR A 436 -22.77 -14.21 -26.27
CA TYR A 436 -23.99 -14.74 -26.88
C TYR A 436 -24.91 -15.41 -25.84
N ILE A 437 -24.35 -16.20 -24.93
CA ILE A 437 -25.09 -16.97 -23.92
C ILE A 437 -25.58 -16.08 -22.77
N ASN A 438 -24.81 -15.03 -22.38
CA ASN A 438 -25.14 -14.21 -21.22
C ASN A 438 -25.46 -12.76 -21.60
N PRO A 439 -26.75 -12.35 -21.65
CA PRO A 439 -27.17 -11.01 -22.03
C PRO A 439 -26.66 -9.92 -21.07
N TYR A 440 -26.47 -10.25 -19.78
CA TYR A 440 -25.96 -9.32 -18.77
C TYR A 440 -24.50 -8.94 -19.04
N TRP A 441 -23.64 -9.92 -19.32
CA TRP A 441 -22.24 -9.69 -19.68
C TRP A 441 -22.12 -8.94 -21.00
N ARG A 442 -22.99 -9.24 -21.97
CA ARG A 442 -23.07 -8.53 -23.24
C ARG A 442 -23.32 -7.03 -23.03
N GLY A 443 -24.30 -6.65 -22.21
CA GLY A 443 -24.61 -5.25 -21.92
C GLY A 443 -23.45 -4.51 -21.26
N ARG A 444 -22.81 -5.11 -20.26
CA ARG A 444 -21.64 -4.54 -19.59
C ARG A 444 -20.42 -4.40 -20.50
N TRP A 445 -20.18 -5.37 -21.38
CA TRP A 445 -19.06 -5.35 -22.32
C TRP A 445 -19.20 -4.22 -23.34
N PHE A 446 -20.37 -4.07 -23.96
CA PHE A 446 -20.60 -2.98 -24.90
C PHE A 446 -20.56 -1.60 -24.25
N TYR A 447 -21.08 -1.48 -23.04
CA TYR A 447 -20.96 -0.23 -22.26
C TYR A 447 -19.51 0.12 -21.96
N PHE A 448 -18.69 -0.86 -21.57
CA PHE A 448 -17.24 -0.66 -21.33
C PHE A 448 -16.51 -0.23 -22.60
N ILE A 449 -16.80 -0.85 -23.74
CA ILE A 449 -16.20 -0.47 -25.03
C ILE A 449 -16.61 0.96 -25.41
N GLU A 450 -17.87 1.31 -25.30
CA GLU A 450 -18.39 2.65 -25.61
C GLU A 450 -17.73 3.71 -24.74
N MET A 451 -17.64 3.47 -23.45
CA MET A 451 -16.95 4.35 -22.50
C MET A 451 -15.46 4.49 -22.82
N SER A 452 -14.78 3.40 -23.16
CA SER A 452 -13.36 3.41 -23.51
C SER A 452 -13.09 4.17 -24.82
N LEU A 453 -13.92 3.97 -25.82
CA LEU A 453 -13.84 4.70 -27.09
C LEU A 453 -14.12 6.19 -26.91
N THR A 454 -15.09 6.53 -26.09
CA THR A 454 -15.43 7.92 -25.75
C THR A 454 -14.26 8.61 -25.02
N ASN A 455 -13.66 7.94 -24.05
CA ASN A 455 -12.49 8.45 -23.33
C ASN A 455 -11.26 8.58 -24.25
N CYS A 456 -11.00 7.61 -25.13
CA CYS A 456 -9.95 7.71 -26.14
C CYS A 456 -10.21 8.86 -27.11
N TYR A 457 -11.44 9.06 -27.55
CA TYR A 457 -11.82 10.16 -28.42
C TYR A 457 -11.53 11.51 -27.77
N TYR A 458 -12.00 11.73 -26.54
CA TYR A 458 -11.73 12.98 -25.82
C TYR A 458 -10.23 13.16 -25.52
N PHE A 459 -9.52 12.09 -25.17
CA PHE A 459 -8.07 12.14 -24.97
C PHE A 459 -7.36 12.60 -26.25
N VAL A 460 -7.72 12.07 -27.41
CA VAL A 460 -7.16 12.45 -28.71
C VAL A 460 -7.53 13.88 -29.06
N VAL A 461 -8.80 14.28 -28.88
CA VAL A 461 -9.27 15.65 -29.18
C VAL A 461 -8.61 16.69 -28.27
N ASP A 462 -8.40 16.38 -26.99
CA ASP A 462 -7.77 17.31 -26.03
C ASP A 462 -6.24 17.43 -26.20
N ASN A 463 -5.58 16.38 -26.70
CA ASN A 463 -4.12 16.34 -26.84
C ASN A 463 -3.60 16.55 -28.28
N THR A 464 -4.48 16.68 -29.29
CA THR A 464 -4.05 16.99 -30.66
C THR A 464 -4.17 18.49 -30.95
N PRO A 465 -3.08 19.18 -31.37
CA PRO A 465 -3.09 20.64 -31.66
C PRO A 465 -3.79 21.01 -32.95
N LEU A 466 -4.51 20.12 -33.63
CA LEU A 466 -5.04 20.28 -34.98
C LEU A 466 -6.48 20.80 -35.08
N PHE A 467 -7.20 21.00 -33.95
CA PHE A 467 -8.55 21.56 -34.02
C PHE A 467 -8.65 22.87 -33.22
N PRO A 468 -9.06 24.00 -33.87
CA PRO A 468 -9.29 25.26 -33.17
C PRO A 468 -10.49 25.13 -32.24
N LYS A 469 -10.29 25.50 -30.95
CA LYS A 469 -11.36 25.56 -29.95
C LYS A 469 -12.41 26.58 -30.37
N PHE A 470 -13.55 26.14 -30.89
CA PHE A 470 -14.72 27.00 -31.03
C PHE A 470 -15.29 27.30 -29.65
N ARG A 471 -15.04 28.51 -29.15
CA ARG A 471 -15.77 29.09 -28.01
C ARG A 471 -17.15 29.47 -28.49
N VAL A 472 -18.17 28.71 -28.13
CA VAL A 472 -19.56 29.16 -28.23
C VAL A 472 -19.84 30.07 -27.03
N SER A 473 -19.92 31.37 -27.29
CA SER A 473 -20.41 32.37 -26.36
C SER A 473 -21.93 32.26 -26.38
N HIS A 474 -22.54 31.87 -25.26
CA HIS A 474 -23.96 32.12 -25.03
C HIS A 474 -24.11 33.47 -24.31
N ASN A 475 -24.75 34.42 -25.01
CA ASN A 475 -25.38 35.59 -24.41
C ASN A 475 -26.54 35.20 -23.53
#